data_ec4d379f9ea37dc1fe7d04ae46336951
#
_entry.id   ec4d379f9ea37dc1fe7d04ae46336951
#
_cell.length_a   1.000
_cell.length_b   1.000
_cell.length_c   1.000
_cell.angle_alpha   90.00
_cell.angle_beta   90.00
_cell.angle_gamma   90.00
#
_symmetry.space_group_name_H-M   'P 1'
#
loop_
_entity.id
_entity.type
_entity.pdbx_description
1 polymer ?
#
loop_
_entity_poly.entity_id
_entity_poly.type
_entity_poly.pdbx_seq_one_letter_code
_entity_poly.pdbx_strand_id
1 'polypeptide(L)'
;HFEANELNYLNGTWIYTYNTNWKNRDAWPHKDIDKPSRCCMSYMTSRTPLETDSWTYRDNYFKNPGDYGMSDSNNHTHLVKFQGKYYLFYHSLGLQDSRDLKVGVRSICVEEIEVDEKDLTIHMGTATAKGVSQIKPLDPFAQQQAETTAATRGVAFEPTGQTGNMSAVGNKSGQAICVR
;
A
#
# COMPACT_ATOMS: atom_id res chain seq x y z
N HIS A 1 -18.33 3.12 -8.42
CA HIS A 1 -17.15 2.29 -8.61
C HIS A 1 -16.50 2.02 -7.26
N PHE A 2 -16.35 0.76 -6.93
CA PHE A 2 -15.71 0.28 -5.68
C PHE A 2 -14.84 -0.92 -6.03
N GLU A 3 -13.57 -0.84 -5.67
CA GLU A 3 -12.62 -1.96 -5.82
C GLU A 3 -11.51 -1.87 -4.78
N ALA A 4 -10.61 -2.84 -4.74
CA ALA A 4 -9.46 -2.86 -3.84
C ALA A 4 -9.84 -2.65 -2.38
N ASN A 5 -10.87 -3.34 -1.96
CA ASN A 5 -11.41 -3.23 -0.61
C ASN A 5 -10.64 -4.10 0.38
N GLU A 6 -10.54 -3.60 1.59
CA GLU A 6 -9.91 -4.26 2.72
C GLU A 6 -10.75 -4.04 3.98
N LEU A 7 -10.73 -5.01 4.89
CA LEU A 7 -11.33 -4.91 6.21
C LEU A 7 -10.26 -5.01 7.30
N ASN A 8 -10.22 -4.01 8.15
CA ASN A 8 -9.44 -3.98 9.37
C ASN A 8 -10.36 -3.94 10.59
N TYR A 9 -9.89 -4.48 11.72
CA TYR A 9 -10.61 -4.43 12.99
C TYR A 9 -9.76 -3.77 14.06
N LEU A 10 -10.27 -2.70 14.64
CA LEU A 10 -9.56 -1.89 15.62
C LEU A 10 -10.55 -1.38 16.68
N ASN A 11 -10.23 -1.58 17.95
CA ASN A 11 -10.99 -1.05 19.08
C ASN A 11 -12.51 -1.34 19.02
N GLY A 12 -12.87 -2.58 18.67
CA GLY A 12 -14.27 -2.99 18.59
C GLY A 12 -15.03 -2.50 17.35
N THR A 13 -14.32 -1.93 16.37
CA THR A 13 -14.92 -1.34 15.17
C THR A 13 -14.24 -1.87 13.92
N TRP A 14 -15.02 -2.17 12.91
CA TRP A 14 -14.56 -2.53 11.58
C TRP A 14 -14.29 -1.27 10.77
N ILE A 15 -13.16 -1.25 10.09
CA ILE A 15 -12.74 -0.21 9.15
C ILE A 15 -12.71 -0.86 7.77
N TYR A 16 -13.55 -0.38 6.87
CA TYR A 16 -13.61 -0.82 5.49
C TYR A 16 -12.98 0.25 4.60
N THR A 17 -11.85 -0.08 3.99
CA THR A 17 -11.16 0.79 3.03
C THR A 17 -11.45 0.33 1.61
N TYR A 18 -11.55 1.26 0.68
CA TYR A 18 -11.89 0.94 -0.70
C TYR A 18 -11.49 2.05 -1.67
N ASN A 19 -11.24 1.68 -2.91
CA ASN A 19 -11.08 2.62 -4.01
C ASN A 19 -12.45 3.11 -4.49
N THR A 20 -12.57 4.38 -4.76
CA THR A 20 -13.81 4.96 -5.30
C THR A 20 -13.54 6.08 -6.30
N ASN A 21 -14.55 6.40 -7.10
CA ASN A 21 -14.50 7.46 -8.09
C ASN A 21 -15.85 8.17 -8.18
N TRP A 22 -15.87 9.41 -7.74
CA TRP A 22 -17.06 10.28 -7.76
C TRP A 22 -16.92 11.45 -8.76
N LYS A 23 -15.87 11.47 -9.57
CA LYS A 23 -15.56 12.57 -10.49
C LYS A 23 -16.74 13.00 -11.34
N ASN A 24 -17.52 12.05 -11.84
CA ASN A 24 -18.61 12.28 -12.78
C ASN A 24 -19.99 12.29 -12.09
N ARG A 25 -20.08 12.43 -10.78
CA ARG A 25 -21.34 12.52 -10.04
C ARG A 25 -21.52 13.91 -9.48
N ASP A 26 -22.66 14.54 -9.76
CA ASP A 26 -22.95 15.89 -9.32
C ASP A 26 -23.31 15.97 -7.84
N ALA A 27 -24.08 15.00 -7.35
CA ALA A 27 -24.49 14.96 -5.95
C ALA A 27 -23.44 14.31 -5.05
N TRP A 28 -23.02 15.05 -4.02
CA TRP A 28 -22.21 14.55 -2.92
C TRP A 28 -22.93 14.81 -1.59
N PRO A 29 -23.27 13.77 -0.80
CA PRO A 29 -24.15 13.94 0.35
C PRO A 29 -23.49 14.53 1.60
N HIS A 30 -22.15 14.59 1.62
CA HIS A 30 -21.40 15.08 2.78
C HIS A 30 -20.98 16.54 2.56
N LYS A 31 -21.25 17.41 3.56
CA LYS A 31 -20.95 18.83 3.45
C LYS A 31 -19.51 19.18 3.88
N ASP A 32 -19.01 18.42 4.86
CA ASP A 32 -17.74 18.71 5.54
C ASP A 32 -16.61 17.75 5.14
N ILE A 33 -16.85 16.93 4.13
CA ILE A 33 -15.88 15.97 3.60
C ILE A 33 -15.77 16.17 2.10
N ASP A 34 -14.57 16.25 1.60
CA ASP A 34 -14.28 16.43 0.19
C ASP A 34 -14.82 15.25 -0.65
N LYS A 35 -15.44 15.57 -1.77
CA LYS A 35 -15.88 14.58 -2.73
C LYS A 35 -14.67 13.78 -3.24
N PRO A 36 -14.71 12.42 -3.22
CA PRO A 36 -13.62 11.61 -3.71
C PRO A 36 -13.26 11.95 -5.17
N SER A 37 -11.98 12.19 -5.41
CA SER A 37 -11.44 12.37 -6.76
C SER A 37 -11.37 11.02 -7.51
N ARG A 38 -10.79 11.03 -8.70
CA ARG A 38 -10.62 9.81 -9.48
C ARG A 38 -9.72 8.82 -8.78
N CYS A 39 -10.19 7.57 -8.63
CA CYS A 39 -9.46 6.50 -7.97
C CYS A 39 -8.86 6.91 -6.63
N CYS A 40 -9.65 7.62 -5.82
CA CYS A 40 -9.30 8.00 -4.46
C CYS A 40 -9.60 6.84 -3.51
N MET A 41 -8.81 6.68 -2.50
CA MET A 41 -9.07 5.72 -1.42
C MET A 41 -9.86 6.40 -0.30
N SER A 42 -10.98 5.79 0.04
CA SER A 42 -11.89 6.24 1.08
C SER A 42 -12.11 5.14 2.10
N TYR A 43 -12.68 5.49 3.25
CA TYR A 43 -13.00 4.49 4.27
C TYR A 43 -14.32 4.79 4.98
N MET A 44 -14.88 3.73 5.52
CA MET A 44 -16.07 3.77 6.37
C MET A 44 -15.87 2.84 7.58
N THR A 45 -16.65 3.07 8.62
CA THR A 45 -16.57 2.31 9.86
C THR A 45 -17.92 1.75 10.26
N SER A 46 -17.91 0.57 10.92
CA SER A 46 -19.11 -0.04 11.51
C SER A 46 -18.74 -0.90 12.73
N ARG A 47 -19.64 -0.97 13.70
CA ARG A 47 -19.56 -1.94 14.81
C ARG A 47 -20.34 -3.21 14.52
N THR A 48 -21.28 -3.17 13.59
CA THR A 48 -22.15 -4.28 13.20
C THR A 48 -22.10 -4.46 11.66
N PRO A 49 -20.97 -4.93 11.11
CA PRO A 49 -20.65 -4.85 9.68
C PRO A 49 -21.59 -5.66 8.76
N LEU A 50 -22.38 -6.59 9.33
CA LEU A 50 -23.38 -7.36 8.59
C LEU A 50 -24.71 -6.61 8.43
N GLU A 51 -24.91 -5.50 9.14
CA GLU A 51 -26.07 -4.64 9.00
C GLU A 51 -25.78 -3.55 7.97
N THR A 52 -26.54 -3.51 6.88
CA THR A 52 -26.28 -2.64 5.73
C THR A 52 -26.22 -1.16 6.10
N ASP A 53 -27.08 -0.71 7.00
CA ASP A 53 -27.19 0.71 7.38
C ASP A 53 -26.24 1.11 8.53
N SER A 54 -25.39 0.20 8.98
CA SER A 54 -24.48 0.44 10.10
C SER A 54 -23.18 1.15 9.72
N TRP A 55 -22.90 1.26 8.43
CA TRP A 55 -21.68 1.83 7.91
C TRP A 55 -21.73 3.37 7.88
N THR A 56 -20.75 3.99 8.51
CA THR A 56 -20.58 5.44 8.48
C THR A 56 -19.38 5.79 7.60
N TYR A 57 -19.61 6.58 6.55
CA TYR A 57 -18.53 7.15 5.75
C TYR A 57 -17.71 8.12 6.60
N ARG A 58 -16.40 7.99 6.54
CA ARG A 58 -15.50 8.79 7.38
C ARG A 58 -14.79 9.86 6.59
N ASP A 59 -13.99 9.49 5.61
CA ASP A 59 -13.24 10.43 4.78
C ASP A 59 -12.52 9.71 3.62
N ASN A 60 -11.81 10.51 2.83
CA ASN A 60 -10.77 10.08 1.93
C ASN A 60 -9.42 10.08 2.69
N TYR A 61 -8.60 9.06 2.46
CA TYR A 61 -7.31 8.97 3.17
C TYR A 61 -6.10 8.85 2.23
N PHE A 62 -6.31 8.64 0.93
CA PHE A 62 -5.21 8.58 -0.03
C PHE A 62 -5.69 8.92 -1.45
N LYS A 63 -5.13 9.96 -2.04
CA LYS A 63 -5.45 10.39 -3.40
C LYS A 63 -4.77 9.48 -4.44
N ASN A 64 -5.15 9.63 -5.71
CA ASN A 64 -4.45 8.94 -6.79
C ASN A 64 -2.97 9.35 -6.81
N PRO A 65 -2.01 8.42 -7.04
CA PRO A 65 -0.60 8.76 -7.22
C PRO A 65 -0.34 9.86 -8.26
N GLY A 66 -1.20 10.00 -9.27
CA GLY A 66 -1.17 11.11 -10.24
C GLY A 66 -1.35 12.49 -9.61
N ASP A 67 -2.08 12.61 -8.51
CA ASP A 67 -2.23 13.86 -7.77
C ASP A 67 -0.94 14.29 -7.04
N TYR A 68 0.06 13.40 -6.97
CA TYR A 68 1.37 13.63 -6.37
C TYR A 68 2.52 13.68 -7.40
N GLY A 69 2.18 13.93 -8.68
CA GLY A 69 3.17 14.10 -9.75
C GLY A 69 3.68 12.80 -10.39
N MET A 70 3.06 11.67 -10.10
CA MET A 70 3.29 10.41 -10.81
C MET A 70 2.29 10.24 -11.96
N SER A 71 2.50 9.29 -12.86
CA SER A 71 1.49 8.94 -13.84
C SER A 71 0.22 8.40 -13.18
N ASP A 72 -0.92 8.81 -13.72
CA ASP A 72 -2.22 8.32 -13.29
C ASP A 72 -2.35 6.79 -13.43
N SER A 73 -2.87 6.17 -12.40
CA SER A 73 -3.18 4.74 -12.37
C SER A 73 -4.46 4.49 -11.56
N ASN A 74 -4.98 3.27 -11.58
CA ASN A 74 -5.90 2.88 -10.53
C ASN A 74 -5.11 2.85 -9.20
N ASN A 75 -5.82 2.94 -8.08
CA ASN A 75 -5.21 3.04 -6.77
C ASN A 75 -5.74 1.91 -5.88
N HIS A 76 -4.84 1.08 -5.41
CA HIS A 76 -5.13 -0.01 -4.48
C HIS A 76 -4.19 0.13 -3.30
N THR A 77 -4.72 0.06 -2.10
CA THR A 77 -3.94 0.20 -0.88
C THR A 77 -4.13 -0.98 0.05
N HIS A 78 -3.17 -1.17 0.92
CA HIS A 78 -3.21 -2.08 2.05
C HIS A 78 -2.65 -1.35 3.27
N LEU A 79 -3.47 -1.25 4.32
CA LEU A 79 -3.11 -0.58 5.57
C LEU A 79 -2.68 -1.61 6.61
N VAL A 80 -1.49 -1.47 7.15
CA VAL A 80 -0.95 -2.41 8.15
C VAL A 80 -0.31 -1.67 9.31
N LYS A 81 -0.54 -2.15 10.53
CA LYS A 81 0.19 -1.70 11.72
C LYS A 81 1.41 -2.60 11.94
N PHE A 82 2.59 -2.00 11.99
CA PHE A 82 3.84 -2.70 12.26
C PHE A 82 4.71 -1.89 13.22
N GLN A 83 5.20 -2.53 14.29
CA GLN A 83 6.02 -1.89 15.31
C GLN A 83 5.47 -0.57 15.87
N GLY A 84 4.15 -0.53 16.09
CA GLY A 84 3.46 0.64 16.66
C GLY A 84 3.15 1.76 15.69
N LYS A 85 3.54 1.65 14.43
CA LYS A 85 3.26 2.61 13.37
C LYS A 85 2.35 2.02 12.31
N TYR A 86 1.66 2.87 11.55
CA TYR A 86 0.86 2.46 10.42
C TYR A 86 1.59 2.72 9.11
N TYR A 87 1.49 1.76 8.20
CA TYR A 87 2.09 1.80 6.88
C TYR A 87 1.01 1.56 5.83
N LEU A 88 1.05 2.37 4.80
CA LEU A 88 0.19 2.25 3.64
C LEU A 88 0.99 1.70 2.47
N PHE A 89 0.72 0.46 2.12
CA PHE A 89 1.23 -0.12 0.89
C PHE A 89 0.30 0.26 -0.26
N TYR A 90 0.86 0.70 -1.36
CA TYR A 90 0.11 1.03 -2.56
C TYR A 90 0.92 0.73 -3.81
N HIS A 91 0.36 0.89 -4.97
CA HIS A 91 1.11 0.81 -6.21
C HIS A 91 1.08 2.13 -6.98
N SER A 92 2.13 2.39 -7.73
CA SER A 92 2.22 3.53 -8.63
C SER A 92 2.94 3.18 -9.93
N LEU A 93 2.94 4.09 -10.86
CA LEU A 93 3.74 4.03 -12.07
C LEU A 93 5.08 4.79 -11.94
N GLY A 94 5.40 5.30 -10.75
CA GLY A 94 6.57 6.15 -10.49
C GLY A 94 7.90 5.54 -10.92
N LEU A 95 8.08 4.21 -10.78
CA LEU A 95 9.30 3.55 -11.23
C LEU A 95 9.45 3.56 -12.75
N GLN A 96 8.38 3.27 -13.50
CA GLN A 96 8.43 3.38 -14.96
C GLN A 96 8.62 4.83 -15.42
N ASP A 97 7.97 5.79 -14.75
CA ASP A 97 8.11 7.22 -15.04
C ASP A 97 9.57 7.67 -14.88
N SER A 98 10.23 7.22 -13.80
CA SER A 98 11.64 7.53 -13.55
C SER A 98 12.61 6.95 -14.59
N ARG A 99 12.15 6.01 -15.40
CA ARG A 99 12.92 5.35 -16.47
C ARG A 99 12.46 5.72 -17.87
N ASP A 100 11.56 6.69 -17.98
CA ASP A 100 10.93 7.11 -19.25
C ASP A 100 10.30 5.93 -20.03
N LEU A 101 9.70 5.00 -19.30
CA LEU A 101 9.01 3.84 -19.85
C LEU A 101 7.50 4.08 -19.88
N LYS A 102 6.80 3.48 -20.84
CA LYS A 102 5.33 3.58 -20.97
C LYS A 102 4.70 2.18 -21.14
N VAL A 103 5.05 1.29 -20.25
CA VAL A 103 4.66 -0.14 -20.34
C VAL A 103 3.51 -0.51 -19.40
N GLY A 104 3.05 0.41 -18.56
CA GLY A 104 1.95 0.18 -17.62
C GLY A 104 2.31 -0.69 -16.42
N VAL A 105 3.60 -0.89 -16.14
CA VAL A 105 4.05 -1.71 -15.00
C VAL A 105 3.90 -0.95 -13.70
N ARG A 106 3.10 -1.50 -12.80
CA ARG A 106 2.89 -0.99 -11.45
C ARG A 106 4.01 -1.45 -10.53
N SER A 107 4.49 -0.55 -9.69
CA SER A 107 5.50 -0.82 -8.67
C SER A 107 4.88 -0.69 -7.29
N ILE A 108 5.26 -1.57 -6.37
CA ILE A 108 4.85 -1.49 -4.97
C ILE A 108 5.57 -0.31 -4.32
N CYS A 109 4.81 0.51 -3.63
CA CYS A 109 5.27 1.64 -2.84
C CYS A 109 4.77 1.49 -1.40
N VAL A 110 5.42 2.16 -0.47
CA VAL A 110 5.03 2.18 0.93
C VAL A 110 5.31 3.55 1.54
N GLU A 111 4.36 4.04 2.33
CA GLU A 111 4.49 5.27 3.12
C GLU A 111 4.07 5.02 4.57
N GLU A 112 4.65 5.75 5.50
CA GLU A 112 4.12 5.83 6.86
C GLU A 112 2.89 6.73 6.83
N ILE A 113 1.80 6.30 7.48
CA ILE A 113 0.55 7.06 7.55
C ILE A 113 0.11 7.19 9.00
N GLU A 114 -0.43 8.33 9.35
CA GLU A 114 -0.95 8.59 10.69
C GLU A 114 -2.37 8.04 10.82
N VAL A 115 -2.61 7.30 11.90
CA VAL A 115 -3.94 6.79 12.27
C VAL A 115 -4.18 7.12 13.73
N ASP A 116 -5.20 7.91 14.02
CA ASP A 116 -5.69 8.09 15.38
C ASP A 116 -6.60 6.91 15.76
N GLU A 117 -6.07 6.03 16.61
CA GLU A 117 -6.79 4.83 17.04
C GLU A 117 -7.97 5.13 17.95
N LYS A 118 -8.00 6.30 18.60
CA LYS A 118 -9.05 6.66 19.56
C LYS A 118 -10.37 6.97 18.87
N ASP A 119 -10.32 7.76 17.82
CA ASP A 119 -11.50 8.13 17.04
C ASP A 119 -11.56 7.47 15.66
N LEU A 120 -10.61 6.60 15.36
CA LEU A 120 -10.49 5.82 14.11
C LEU A 120 -10.31 6.73 12.88
N THR A 121 -9.55 7.81 13.03
CA THR A 121 -9.24 8.71 11.94
C THR A 121 -7.98 8.25 11.21
N ILE A 122 -8.11 7.95 9.92
CA ILE A 122 -6.98 7.75 9.01
C ILE A 122 -6.70 9.10 8.35
N HIS A 123 -5.55 9.70 8.68
CA HIS A 123 -5.17 10.98 8.09
C HIS A 123 -4.79 10.85 6.62
N MET A 124 -4.84 11.95 5.87
CA MET A 124 -4.50 11.94 4.44
C MET A 124 -3.02 11.59 4.25
N GLY A 125 -2.77 10.46 3.62
CA GLY A 125 -1.44 10.04 3.22
C GLY A 125 -0.94 10.77 1.97
N THR A 126 0.36 10.70 1.74
CA THR A 126 1.01 11.34 0.58
C THR A 126 1.89 10.32 -0.13
N ALA A 127 1.73 10.16 -1.44
CA ALA A 127 2.63 9.35 -2.24
C ALA A 127 3.94 10.09 -2.50
N THR A 128 5.08 9.46 -2.19
CA THR A 128 6.40 10.04 -2.43
C THR A 128 7.30 9.09 -3.24
N ALA A 129 8.31 9.64 -3.88
CA ALA A 129 9.36 8.83 -4.51
C ALA A 129 10.38 8.30 -3.48
N LYS A 130 10.36 8.86 -2.26
CA LYS A 130 11.27 8.49 -1.17
C LYS A 130 10.82 7.24 -0.42
N GLY A 131 9.51 7.10 -0.22
CA GLY A 131 8.93 6.07 0.64
C GLY A 131 9.35 6.24 2.11
N VAL A 132 9.32 5.14 2.85
CA VAL A 132 9.70 5.11 4.27
C VAL A 132 11.20 5.07 4.46
N SER A 133 11.66 5.63 5.59
CA SER A 133 13.05 5.50 6.00
C SER A 133 13.37 4.06 6.40
N GLN A 134 14.58 3.61 6.12
CA GLN A 134 15.06 2.32 6.59
C GLN A 134 15.01 2.26 8.11
N ILE A 135 14.29 1.29 8.66
CA ILE A 135 14.08 1.16 10.10
C ILE A 135 15.38 0.74 10.80
N LYS A 136 16.16 -0.11 10.15
CA LYS A 136 17.43 -0.61 10.67
C LYS A 136 18.43 -0.81 9.52
N PRO A 137 19.67 -0.36 9.67
CA PRO A 137 20.73 -0.67 8.70
C PRO A 137 20.92 -2.19 8.59
N LEU A 138 21.28 -2.65 7.40
CA LEU A 138 21.69 -4.03 7.22
C LEU A 138 22.95 -4.31 8.02
N ASP A 139 22.92 -5.30 8.90
CA ASP A 139 24.10 -5.80 9.58
C ASP A 139 24.81 -6.81 8.66
N PRO A 140 26.01 -6.51 8.15
CA PRO A 140 26.72 -7.41 7.24
C PRO A 140 27.19 -8.70 7.93
N PHE A 141 27.20 -8.74 9.26
CA PHE A 141 27.62 -9.91 10.04
C PHE A 141 26.44 -10.74 10.56
N ALA A 142 25.21 -10.26 10.38
CA ALA A 142 24.00 -11.03 10.70
C ALA A 142 23.61 -11.92 9.52
N GLN A 143 23.05 -13.09 9.83
CA GLN A 143 22.47 -13.94 8.80
C GLN A 143 21.33 -13.21 8.08
N GLN A 144 21.41 -13.14 6.77
CA GLN A 144 20.39 -12.56 5.90
C GLN A 144 19.64 -13.67 5.17
N GLN A 145 18.33 -13.52 5.04
CA GLN A 145 17.51 -14.42 4.24
C GLN A 145 17.68 -14.06 2.76
N ALA A 146 18.08 -15.03 1.93
CA ALA A 146 18.37 -14.79 0.52
C ALA A 146 17.15 -14.32 -0.26
N GLU A 147 15.97 -14.78 0.09
CA GLU A 147 14.69 -14.39 -0.52
C GLU A 147 14.30 -12.94 -0.28
N THR A 148 14.90 -12.28 0.70
CA THR A 148 14.65 -10.84 0.98
C THR A 148 15.55 -9.91 0.18
N THR A 149 16.27 -10.42 -0.80
CA THR A 149 17.20 -9.64 -1.62
C THR A 149 16.47 -8.66 -2.54
N ALA A 150 17.09 -7.50 -2.77
CA ALA A 150 16.52 -6.46 -3.63
C ALA A 150 16.56 -6.81 -5.12
N ALA A 151 17.55 -7.60 -5.54
CA ALA A 151 17.70 -8.04 -6.93
C ALA A 151 18.56 -9.29 -7.03
N THR A 152 18.31 -10.11 -8.05
CA THR A 152 19.10 -11.29 -8.37
C THR A 152 19.50 -11.28 -9.84
N ARG A 153 20.59 -11.93 -10.16
CA ARG A 153 21.03 -12.16 -11.54
C ARG A 153 21.40 -13.63 -11.73
N GLY A 154 20.60 -14.33 -12.54
CA GLY A 154 20.82 -15.74 -12.84
C GLY A 154 20.57 -16.67 -11.64
N VAL A 155 19.89 -16.19 -10.62
CA VAL A 155 19.50 -16.94 -9.42
C VAL A 155 17.98 -16.92 -9.33
N ALA A 156 17.38 -18.05 -9.04
CA ALA A 156 15.96 -18.20 -8.76
C ALA A 156 15.76 -18.62 -7.30
N PHE A 157 14.54 -18.49 -6.80
CA PHE A 157 14.14 -18.95 -5.48
C PHE A 157 13.16 -20.10 -5.60
N GLU A 158 13.32 -21.11 -4.77
CA GLU A 158 12.44 -22.26 -4.71
C GLU A 158 11.93 -22.47 -3.27
N PRO A 159 10.67 -22.90 -3.10
CA PRO A 159 10.14 -23.23 -1.78
C PRO A 159 10.96 -24.32 -1.09
N THR A 160 11.31 -24.13 0.17
CA THR A 160 12.07 -25.12 0.96
C THR A 160 11.19 -26.18 1.62
N GLY A 161 9.87 -26.08 1.50
CA GLY A 161 8.91 -26.89 2.25
C GLY A 161 8.63 -26.35 3.66
N GLN A 162 9.30 -25.31 4.11
CA GLN A 162 8.99 -24.57 5.33
C GLN A 162 8.13 -23.36 5.00
N THR A 163 7.11 -23.09 5.80
CA THR A 163 6.23 -21.95 5.59
C THR A 163 7.01 -20.63 5.60
N GLY A 164 6.92 -19.87 4.52
CA GLY A 164 7.57 -18.57 4.39
C GLY A 164 9.06 -18.62 4.06
N ASN A 165 9.63 -19.79 3.77
CA ASN A 165 11.04 -19.94 3.43
C ASN A 165 11.23 -20.36 1.98
N MET A 166 12.28 -19.85 1.35
CA MET A 166 12.71 -20.18 0.00
C MET A 166 14.23 -20.40 -0.04
N SER A 167 14.69 -21.22 -0.96
CA SER A 167 16.12 -21.39 -1.25
C SER A 167 16.50 -20.62 -2.51
N ALA A 168 17.64 -19.98 -2.51
CA ALA A 168 18.24 -19.47 -3.73
C ALA A 168 18.88 -20.62 -4.50
N VAL A 169 18.51 -20.78 -5.77
CA VAL A 169 19.08 -21.77 -6.68
C VAL A 169 19.75 -21.10 -7.87
N GLY A 170 20.78 -21.70 -8.36
CA GLY A 170 21.60 -21.18 -9.45
C GLY A 170 23.01 -20.87 -8.95
N ASN A 171 23.98 -21.38 -9.65
CA ASN A 171 25.37 -21.26 -9.25
C ASN A 171 26.28 -21.27 -10.50
N LYS A 172 26.02 -20.31 -11.38
CA LYS A 172 26.86 -20.12 -12.57
C LYS A 172 27.67 -18.83 -12.46
N SER A 173 28.84 -18.82 -13.05
CA SER A 173 29.68 -17.62 -13.11
C SER A 173 28.87 -16.41 -13.61
N GLY A 174 29.00 -15.28 -12.93
CA GLY A 174 28.27 -14.05 -13.20
C GLY A 174 26.88 -13.95 -12.57
N GLN A 175 26.49 -14.91 -11.75
CA GLN A 175 25.28 -14.83 -10.92
C GLN A 175 25.56 -14.06 -9.64
N ALA A 176 24.60 -13.30 -9.20
CA ALA A 176 24.72 -12.49 -8.00
C ALA A 176 23.37 -12.29 -7.29
N ILE A 177 23.42 -12.14 -5.99
CA ILE A 177 22.32 -11.68 -5.14
C ILE A 177 22.73 -10.30 -4.59
N CYS A 178 21.88 -9.31 -4.78
CA CYS A 178 22.07 -7.98 -4.25
C CYS A 178 21.25 -7.81 -2.97
N VAL A 179 21.93 -7.55 -1.86
CA VAL A 179 21.33 -7.22 -0.57
C VAL A 179 21.45 -5.71 -0.34
N ARG A 180 20.40 -5.07 0.15
CA ARG A 180 20.38 -3.63 0.46
C ARG A 180 20.08 -3.40 1.92
#